data_480ebe860b46497ca3b21d06275b255d
#
_entry.id   480ebe860b46497ca3b21d06275b255d
#
_cell.length_a   1.000
_cell.length_b   1.000
_cell.length_c   1.000
_cell.angle_alpha   90.00
_cell.angle_beta   90.00
_cell.angle_gamma   90.00
#
_symmetry.space_group_name_H-M   'P 1'
#
loop_
_entity.id
_entity.type
_entity.pdbx_description
1 polymer ?
#
loop_
_entity_poly.entity_id
_entity_poly.type
_entity_poly.pdbx_seq_one_letter_code
_entity_poly.pdbx_strand_id
1 'polypeptide(L)'
;MIYIQLNNRVKVSLGQPLHLGDAAKVLGPEKLLSLSLPCPDKQGIWKLDALHITQAVQSVCPEETVTILGADVCYVHRIVAPGRDLTRPLRTAAAFLILCLGSALGLAWFHADVDMPRAQFAVFEALTGQPPPDERFITIPYTVGVALGVAVFYALPARRAVTPLEVKLTAYQEDMEKTEGKDID
;
A
#
# COMPACT_ATOMS: atom_id res chain seq x y z
N MET A 1 -1.12 -37.54 0.03
CA MET A 1 -2.10 -36.46 0.31
C MET A 1 -1.33 -35.11 0.31
N ILE A 2 -1.72 -34.17 -0.52
CA ILE A 2 -1.02 -32.91 -0.73
C ILE A 2 -1.91 -31.77 -0.25
N TYR A 3 -1.37 -30.88 0.59
CA TYR A 3 -2.08 -29.66 1.03
C TYR A 3 -1.47 -28.45 0.35
N ILE A 4 -2.32 -27.59 -0.23
CA ILE A 4 -1.91 -26.39 -0.94
C ILE A 4 -2.67 -25.22 -0.36
N GLN A 5 -1.93 -24.20 0.11
CA GLN A 5 -2.48 -22.94 0.55
C GLN A 5 -2.08 -21.85 -0.46
N LEU A 6 -3.06 -21.31 -1.18
CA LEU A 6 -2.84 -20.25 -2.14
C LEU A 6 -2.46 -18.93 -1.47
N ASN A 7 -1.52 -18.24 -2.08
CA ASN A 7 -1.26 -16.85 -1.75
C ASN A 7 -2.31 -15.99 -2.46
N ASN A 8 -2.85 -14.99 -1.77
CA ASN A 8 -3.83 -14.10 -2.39
C ASN A 8 -3.25 -13.34 -3.59
N ARG A 9 -1.94 -13.07 -3.56
CA ARG A 9 -1.28 -12.23 -4.55
C ARG A 9 0.17 -12.66 -4.76
N VAL A 10 0.60 -12.70 -6.03
CA VAL A 10 1.99 -12.97 -6.43
C VAL A 10 2.43 -11.99 -7.50
N LYS A 11 3.66 -11.49 -7.40
CA LYS A 11 4.27 -10.62 -8.40
C LYS A 11 5.36 -11.38 -9.13
N VAL A 12 5.21 -11.49 -10.46
CA VAL A 12 6.18 -12.18 -11.31
C VAL A 12 6.58 -11.26 -12.46
N SER A 13 7.88 -11.18 -12.73
CA SER A 13 8.40 -10.39 -13.85
C SER A 13 8.03 -11.04 -15.19
N LEU A 14 7.82 -10.21 -16.22
CA LEU A 14 7.66 -10.71 -17.59
C LEU A 14 8.88 -11.53 -18.01
N GLY A 15 8.65 -12.62 -18.74
CA GLY A 15 9.68 -13.55 -19.17
C GLY A 15 10.09 -14.59 -18.13
N GLN A 16 9.61 -14.52 -16.89
CA GLN A 16 9.87 -15.53 -15.89
C GLN A 16 8.71 -16.54 -15.79
N PRO A 17 8.99 -17.85 -15.72
CA PRO A 17 7.95 -18.85 -15.48
C PRO A 17 7.36 -18.64 -14.08
N LEU A 18 6.06 -18.86 -13.94
CA LEU A 18 5.40 -18.90 -12.65
C LEU A 18 5.51 -20.33 -12.09
N HIS A 19 6.13 -20.47 -10.94
CA HIS A 19 6.20 -21.77 -10.26
C HIS A 19 5.14 -21.88 -9.15
N LEU A 20 4.72 -23.11 -8.88
CA LEU A 20 3.75 -23.38 -7.81
C LEU A 20 4.24 -22.88 -6.46
N GLY A 21 5.54 -22.98 -6.19
CA GLY A 21 6.16 -22.46 -4.96
C GLY A 21 6.06 -20.94 -4.78
N ASP A 22 5.91 -20.17 -5.88
CA ASP A 22 5.68 -18.72 -5.83
C ASP A 22 4.21 -18.41 -5.51
N ALA A 23 3.29 -19.20 -6.10
CA ALA A 23 1.85 -18.96 -6.00
C ALA A 23 1.21 -19.55 -4.74
N ALA A 24 1.82 -20.57 -4.13
CA ALA A 24 1.25 -21.30 -3.02
C ALA A 24 2.30 -21.86 -2.06
N LYS A 25 1.87 -22.05 -0.81
CA LYS A 25 2.59 -22.90 0.14
C LYS A 25 2.12 -24.33 -0.03
N VAL A 26 3.05 -25.24 -0.28
CA VAL A 26 2.75 -26.64 -0.56
C VAL A 26 3.33 -27.52 0.55
N LEU A 27 2.48 -28.36 1.13
CA LEU A 27 2.89 -29.45 2.01
C LEU A 27 2.78 -30.75 1.22
N GLY A 28 3.90 -31.24 0.70
CA GLY A 28 3.99 -32.41 -0.16
C GLY A 28 5.39 -32.60 -0.74
N PRO A 29 5.55 -33.37 -1.81
CA PRO A 29 6.84 -33.60 -2.45
C PRO A 29 7.46 -32.29 -2.97
N GLU A 30 8.77 -32.10 -2.73
CA GLU A 30 9.52 -30.90 -3.17
C GLU A 30 9.45 -30.65 -4.69
N LYS A 31 9.28 -31.70 -5.48
CA LYS A 31 9.12 -31.61 -6.95
C LYS A 31 7.98 -30.71 -7.38
N LEU A 32 6.96 -30.54 -6.54
CA LEU A 32 5.82 -29.70 -6.84
C LEU A 32 6.14 -28.20 -6.77
N LEU A 33 7.14 -27.79 -5.97
CA LEU A 33 7.52 -26.38 -5.85
C LEU A 33 8.06 -25.81 -7.17
N SER A 34 8.71 -26.64 -7.97
CA SER A 34 9.24 -26.27 -9.29
C SER A 34 8.26 -26.46 -10.45
N LEU A 35 7.03 -26.89 -10.16
CA LEU A 35 6.00 -27.08 -11.18
C LEU A 35 5.64 -25.75 -11.81
N SER A 36 5.82 -25.64 -13.13
CA SER A 36 5.43 -24.45 -13.88
C SER A 36 3.93 -24.41 -14.07
N LEU A 37 3.33 -23.28 -13.70
CA LEU A 37 1.90 -23.03 -13.85
C LEU A 37 1.62 -22.27 -15.15
N PRO A 38 0.51 -22.55 -15.83
CA PRO A 38 0.11 -21.82 -17.02
C PRO A 38 -0.27 -20.39 -16.61
N CYS A 39 0.47 -19.42 -17.11
CA CYS A 39 0.16 -18.01 -16.90
C CYS A 39 0.64 -17.22 -18.12
N PRO A 40 -0.23 -16.46 -18.80
CA PRO A 40 0.15 -15.67 -19.96
C PRO A 40 1.28 -14.72 -19.66
N ASP A 41 2.24 -14.59 -20.56
CA ASP A 41 3.37 -13.67 -20.44
C ASP A 41 3.04 -12.29 -21.00
N LYS A 42 1.93 -11.71 -20.54
CA LYS A 42 1.48 -10.37 -20.88
C LYS A 42 1.29 -9.55 -19.62
N GLN A 43 1.65 -8.27 -19.68
CA GLN A 43 1.44 -7.36 -18.54
C GLN A 43 -0.05 -7.29 -18.16
N GLY A 44 -0.33 -7.44 -16.89
CA GLY A 44 -1.69 -7.39 -16.35
C GLY A 44 -1.83 -8.21 -15.07
N ILE A 45 -3.06 -8.31 -14.62
CA ILE A 45 -3.45 -9.12 -13.47
C ILE A 45 -4.19 -10.34 -14.01
N TRP A 46 -3.70 -11.53 -13.65
CA TRP A 46 -4.26 -12.81 -14.09
C TRP A 46 -4.81 -13.57 -12.90
N LYS A 47 -5.97 -14.16 -13.05
CA LYS A 47 -6.58 -14.99 -12.01
C LYS A 47 -6.14 -16.43 -12.23
N LEU A 48 -5.50 -17.00 -11.23
CA LEU A 48 -5.13 -18.40 -11.18
C LEU A 48 -6.07 -19.10 -10.20
N ASP A 49 -6.99 -19.87 -10.73
CA ASP A 49 -7.98 -20.60 -9.97
C ASP A 49 -7.40 -21.87 -9.34
N ALA A 50 -7.97 -22.25 -8.21
CA ALA A 50 -7.70 -23.50 -7.50
C ALA A 50 -7.81 -24.73 -8.42
N LEU A 51 -8.74 -24.71 -9.38
CA LEU A 51 -8.94 -25.79 -10.35
C LEU A 51 -7.73 -25.98 -11.27
N HIS A 52 -7.18 -24.90 -11.80
CA HIS A 52 -5.98 -24.96 -12.66
C HIS A 52 -4.78 -25.54 -11.91
N ILE A 53 -4.62 -25.15 -10.64
CA ILE A 53 -3.55 -25.68 -9.79
C ILE A 53 -3.75 -27.17 -9.53
N THR A 54 -4.99 -27.57 -9.20
CA THR A 54 -5.31 -28.97 -8.95
C THR A 54 -5.02 -29.83 -10.17
N GLN A 55 -5.42 -29.38 -11.36
CA GLN A 55 -5.13 -30.08 -12.63
C GLN A 55 -3.64 -30.20 -12.88
N ALA A 56 -2.87 -29.08 -12.67
CA ALA A 56 -1.43 -29.09 -12.84
C ALA A 56 -0.74 -30.05 -11.87
N VAL A 57 -1.18 -30.12 -10.62
CA VAL A 57 -0.61 -31.03 -9.62
C VAL A 57 -1.00 -32.48 -9.91
N GLN A 58 -2.24 -32.75 -10.30
CA GLN A 58 -2.70 -34.07 -10.65
C GLN A 58 -1.99 -34.64 -11.89
N SER A 59 -1.58 -33.81 -12.84
CA SER A 59 -0.80 -34.26 -13.99
C SER A 59 0.58 -34.81 -13.60
N VAL A 60 1.13 -34.41 -12.46
CA VAL A 60 2.42 -34.86 -11.94
C VAL A 60 2.28 -35.94 -10.89
N CYS A 61 1.22 -35.88 -10.11
CA CYS A 61 0.94 -36.83 -9.01
C CYS A 61 -0.51 -37.32 -9.09
N PRO A 62 -0.87 -38.24 -10.03
CA PRO A 62 -2.25 -38.65 -10.26
C PRO A 62 -2.85 -39.46 -9.10
N GLU A 63 -2.04 -40.14 -8.30
CA GLU A 63 -2.52 -40.97 -7.19
C GLU A 63 -2.73 -40.19 -5.87
N GLU A 64 -2.29 -38.93 -5.83
CA GLU A 64 -2.34 -38.13 -4.61
C GLU A 64 -3.62 -37.28 -4.57
N THR A 65 -4.28 -37.29 -3.42
CA THR A 65 -5.41 -36.40 -3.17
C THR A 65 -4.89 -34.99 -2.86
N VAL A 66 -5.37 -34.00 -3.60
CA VAL A 66 -5.03 -32.58 -3.41
C VAL A 66 -6.13 -31.91 -2.60
N THR A 67 -5.75 -31.24 -1.53
CA THR A 67 -6.63 -30.44 -0.69
C THR A 67 -6.17 -28.98 -0.69
N ILE A 68 -7.04 -28.08 -1.14
CA ILE A 68 -6.76 -26.65 -1.14
C ILE A 68 -7.28 -26.04 0.15
N LEU A 69 -6.45 -25.18 0.76
CA LEU A 69 -6.74 -24.50 2.01
C LEU A 69 -6.73 -22.97 1.77
N GLY A 70 -7.76 -22.29 2.25
CA GLY A 70 -7.84 -20.83 2.21
C GLY A 70 -8.45 -20.27 0.94
N ALA A 71 -7.75 -19.36 0.26
CA ALA A 71 -8.27 -18.67 -0.92
C ALA A 71 -8.42 -19.59 -2.12
N ASP A 72 -9.50 -19.43 -2.89
CA ASP A 72 -9.78 -20.19 -4.09
C ASP A 72 -9.10 -19.61 -5.34
N VAL A 73 -8.59 -18.38 -5.25
CA VAL A 73 -8.00 -17.64 -6.36
C VAL A 73 -6.71 -16.97 -5.92
N CYS A 74 -5.69 -17.05 -6.76
CA CYS A 74 -4.45 -16.30 -6.64
C CYS A 74 -4.34 -15.25 -7.76
N TYR A 75 -4.15 -13.99 -7.42
CA TYR A 75 -3.94 -12.91 -8.39
C TYR A 75 -2.46 -12.80 -8.74
N VAL A 76 -2.14 -13.14 -9.99
CA VAL A 76 -0.78 -13.09 -10.52
C VAL A 76 -0.57 -11.75 -11.23
N HIS A 77 0.23 -10.88 -10.64
CA HIS A 77 0.61 -9.61 -11.24
C HIS A 77 1.84 -9.79 -12.12
N ARG A 78 1.65 -9.78 -13.43
CA ARG A 78 2.75 -9.73 -14.41
C ARG A 78 3.24 -8.30 -14.56
N ILE A 79 4.42 -8.02 -14.04
CA ILE A 79 5.04 -6.69 -14.04
C ILE A 79 6.26 -6.68 -14.95
N VAL A 80 6.45 -5.56 -15.63
CA VAL A 80 7.74 -5.28 -16.29
C VAL A 80 8.76 -5.08 -15.18
N ALA A 81 9.91 -5.76 -15.25
CA ALA A 81 10.99 -5.51 -14.32
C ALA A 81 11.28 -4.00 -14.27
N PRO A 82 11.31 -3.37 -13.08
CA PRO A 82 11.48 -1.93 -13.00
C PRO A 82 12.84 -1.55 -13.61
N GLY A 83 12.79 -0.97 -14.80
CA GLY A 83 13.97 -0.34 -15.39
C GLY A 83 14.47 0.77 -14.46
N ARG A 84 15.76 1.09 -14.54
CA ARG A 84 16.37 2.18 -13.75
C ARG A 84 15.85 3.53 -14.27
N ASP A 85 14.66 3.92 -13.81
CA ASP A 85 14.06 5.20 -14.18
C ASP A 85 14.75 6.33 -13.37
N LEU A 86 15.76 6.94 -13.99
CA LEU A 86 16.53 8.03 -13.42
C LEU A 86 15.67 9.29 -13.21
N THR A 87 14.53 9.39 -13.88
CA THR A 87 13.62 10.54 -13.74
C THR A 87 12.63 10.38 -12.58
N ARG A 88 12.50 9.17 -12.06
CA ARG A 88 11.58 8.87 -10.95
C ARG A 88 11.80 9.76 -9.71
N PRO A 89 13.03 9.93 -9.19
CA PRO A 89 13.25 10.77 -8.01
C PRO A 89 12.93 12.24 -8.30
N LEU A 90 13.20 12.73 -9.51
CA LEU A 90 12.88 14.10 -9.89
C LEU A 90 11.36 14.35 -9.95
N ARG A 91 10.61 13.43 -10.55
CA ARG A 91 9.14 13.51 -10.59
C ARG A 91 8.54 13.44 -9.19
N THR A 92 9.09 12.58 -8.34
CA THR A 92 8.65 12.47 -6.94
C THR A 92 8.95 13.75 -6.16
N ALA A 93 10.13 14.34 -6.33
CA ALA A 93 10.49 15.61 -5.70
C ALA A 93 9.60 16.75 -6.18
N ALA A 94 9.32 16.83 -7.48
CA ALA A 94 8.42 17.85 -8.04
C ALA A 94 7.00 17.71 -7.49
N ALA A 95 6.46 16.50 -7.46
CA ALA A 95 5.14 16.23 -6.87
C ALA A 95 5.09 16.60 -5.38
N PHE A 96 6.14 16.26 -4.63
CA PHE A 96 6.27 16.62 -3.21
C PHE A 96 6.29 18.15 -3.01
N LEU A 97 7.05 18.88 -3.83
CA LEU A 97 7.12 20.35 -3.79
C LEU A 97 5.74 20.97 -4.05
N ILE A 98 5.03 20.51 -5.09
CA ILE A 98 3.69 21.00 -5.41
C ILE A 98 2.72 20.76 -4.25
N LEU A 99 2.76 19.58 -3.66
CA LEU A 99 1.92 19.23 -2.51
C LEU A 99 2.25 20.08 -1.28
N CYS A 100 3.55 20.31 -1.01
CA CYS A 100 3.99 21.17 0.10
C CYS A 100 3.51 22.61 -0.08
N LEU A 101 3.69 23.18 -1.28
CA LEU A 101 3.24 24.55 -1.58
C LEU A 101 1.72 24.66 -1.48
N GLY A 102 0.98 23.68 -2.06
CA GLY A 102 -0.47 23.66 -1.97
C GLY A 102 -0.99 23.55 -0.53
N SER A 103 -0.36 22.70 0.27
CA SER A 103 -0.70 22.56 1.70
C SER A 103 -0.39 23.84 2.48
N ALA A 104 0.75 24.46 2.23
CA ALA A 104 1.13 25.71 2.88
C ALA A 104 0.16 26.86 2.55
N LEU A 105 -0.22 26.99 1.27
CA LEU A 105 -1.20 27.97 0.84
C LEU A 105 -2.58 27.69 1.44
N GLY A 106 -3.03 26.44 1.42
CA GLY A 106 -4.31 26.05 2.03
C GLY A 106 -4.36 26.36 3.53
N LEU A 107 -3.26 26.09 4.25
CA LEU A 107 -3.16 26.39 5.67
C LEU A 107 -3.15 27.92 5.90
N ALA A 108 -2.43 28.69 5.08
CA ALA A 108 -2.40 30.14 5.16
C ALA A 108 -3.78 30.76 4.93
N TRP A 109 -4.51 30.30 3.92
CA TRP A 109 -5.88 30.74 3.66
C TRP A 109 -6.82 30.40 4.82
N PHE A 110 -6.73 29.19 5.35
CA PHE A 110 -7.51 28.76 6.51
C PHE A 110 -7.24 29.69 7.72
N HIS A 111 -5.99 29.99 8.02
CA HIS A 111 -5.63 30.89 9.13
C HIS A 111 -6.17 32.31 8.93
N ALA A 112 -6.16 32.80 7.69
CA ALA A 112 -6.70 34.12 7.37
C ALA A 112 -8.22 34.15 7.49
N ASP A 113 -8.91 33.11 7.02
CA ASP A 113 -10.37 33.00 7.04
C ASP A 113 -10.95 32.94 8.48
N VAL A 114 -10.25 32.27 9.38
CA VAL A 114 -10.65 32.10 10.80
C VAL A 114 -10.15 33.24 11.69
N ASP A 115 -9.46 34.23 11.15
CA ASP A 115 -8.82 35.31 11.93
C ASP A 115 -8.00 34.77 13.12
N MET A 116 -7.14 33.79 12.82
CA MET A 116 -6.31 33.11 13.83
C MET A 116 -5.48 34.04 14.71
N PRO A 117 -4.87 35.11 14.21
CA PRO A 117 -4.14 36.07 15.06
C PRO A 117 -5.03 36.62 16.17
N ARG A 118 -6.24 37.01 15.85
CA ARG A 118 -7.17 37.58 16.83
C ARG A 118 -7.57 36.55 17.89
N ALA A 119 -7.82 35.32 17.47
CA ALA A 119 -8.12 34.22 18.41
C ALA A 119 -6.94 33.96 19.35
N GLN A 120 -5.72 33.93 18.82
CA GLN A 120 -4.49 33.77 19.60
C GLN A 120 -4.27 34.90 20.60
N PHE A 121 -4.53 36.14 20.20
CA PHE A 121 -4.45 37.30 21.11
C PHE A 121 -5.45 37.19 22.25
N ALA A 122 -6.69 36.84 21.95
CA ALA A 122 -7.72 36.66 22.99
C ALA A 122 -7.33 35.57 24.01
N VAL A 123 -6.73 34.47 23.55
CA VAL A 123 -6.23 33.39 24.44
C VAL A 123 -5.07 33.89 25.30
N PHE A 124 -4.12 34.63 24.73
CA PHE A 124 -2.97 35.15 25.46
C PHE A 124 -3.43 36.17 26.54
N GLU A 125 -4.32 37.10 26.20
CA GLU A 125 -4.87 38.07 27.13
C GLU A 125 -5.66 37.39 28.24
N ALA A 126 -6.42 36.35 27.93
CA ALA A 126 -7.16 35.59 28.95
C ALA A 126 -6.22 34.86 29.95
N LEU A 127 -5.04 34.43 29.49
CA LEU A 127 -4.07 33.72 30.33
C LEU A 127 -3.15 34.64 31.13
N THR A 128 -2.77 35.76 30.55
CA THR A 128 -1.77 36.67 31.13
C THR A 128 -2.37 37.93 31.75
N GLY A 129 -3.62 38.27 31.43
CA GLY A 129 -4.30 39.46 31.84
C GLY A 129 -3.83 40.73 31.11
N GLN A 130 -2.96 40.59 30.09
CA GLN A 130 -2.39 41.71 29.32
C GLN A 130 -2.33 41.38 27.84
N PRO A 131 -2.50 42.36 26.95
CA PRO A 131 -2.33 42.12 25.50
C PRO A 131 -0.86 41.75 25.18
N PRO A 132 -0.62 40.95 24.16
CA PRO A 132 0.74 40.56 23.77
C PRO A 132 1.52 41.78 23.29
N PRO A 133 2.81 41.89 23.66
CA PRO A 133 3.65 43.01 23.27
C PRO A 133 3.92 43.09 21.76
N ASP A 134 3.91 41.96 21.06
CA ASP A 134 4.09 41.79 19.60
C ASP A 134 3.37 40.53 19.16
N GLU A 135 2.81 40.54 17.96
CA GLU A 135 2.17 39.42 17.30
C GLU A 135 3.08 38.18 17.19
N ARG A 136 4.36 38.40 16.98
CA ARG A 136 5.39 37.37 16.86
C ARG A 136 5.54 36.53 18.12
N PHE A 137 5.23 37.07 19.28
CA PHE A 137 5.35 36.40 20.58
C PHE A 137 4.42 35.20 20.70
N ILE A 138 3.33 35.19 19.95
CA ILE A 138 2.35 34.10 19.96
C ILE A 138 2.48 33.26 18.69
N THR A 139 2.62 33.93 17.55
CA THR A 139 2.64 33.23 16.25
C THR A 139 3.83 32.29 16.11
N ILE A 140 5.04 32.70 16.62
CA ILE A 140 6.21 31.82 16.52
C ILE A 140 6.08 30.56 17.37
N PRO A 141 5.77 30.61 18.68
CA PRO A 141 5.57 29.40 19.49
C PRO A 141 4.45 28.51 18.96
N TYR A 142 3.35 29.10 18.48
CA TYR A 142 2.26 28.36 17.87
C TYR A 142 2.73 27.58 16.63
N THR A 143 3.39 28.25 15.70
CA THR A 143 3.88 27.64 14.46
C THR A 143 4.87 26.50 14.75
N VAL A 144 5.81 26.75 15.67
CA VAL A 144 6.77 25.72 16.12
C VAL A 144 6.04 24.57 16.80
N GLY A 145 5.06 24.84 17.65
CA GLY A 145 4.26 23.83 18.34
C GLY A 145 3.49 22.95 17.36
N VAL A 146 2.85 23.53 16.35
CA VAL A 146 2.15 22.78 15.30
C VAL A 146 3.12 21.90 14.51
N ALA A 147 4.25 22.47 14.07
CA ALA A 147 5.26 21.74 13.30
C ALA A 147 5.83 20.55 14.11
N LEU A 148 6.19 20.78 15.38
CA LEU A 148 6.68 19.73 16.27
C LEU A 148 5.59 18.70 16.57
N GLY A 149 4.37 19.13 16.83
CA GLY A 149 3.24 18.22 17.09
C GLY A 149 2.99 17.25 15.93
N VAL A 150 2.97 17.78 14.70
CA VAL A 150 2.84 16.94 13.49
C VAL A 150 4.04 16.01 13.34
N ALA A 151 5.27 16.54 13.49
CA ALA A 151 6.48 15.73 13.37
C ALA A 151 6.51 14.59 14.40
N VAL A 152 6.19 14.88 15.68
CA VAL A 152 6.13 13.90 16.75
C VAL A 152 5.03 12.87 16.49
N PHE A 153 3.83 13.31 16.05
CA PHE A 153 2.73 12.42 15.74
C PHE A 153 3.09 11.37 14.68
N TYR A 154 3.79 11.79 13.61
CA TYR A 154 4.21 10.87 12.55
C TYR A 154 5.52 10.12 12.86
N ALA A 155 6.40 10.67 13.70
CA ALA A 155 7.64 10.01 14.10
C ALA A 155 7.44 8.97 15.19
N LEU A 156 6.43 9.14 16.04
CA LEU A 156 6.08 8.10 17.02
C LEU A 156 5.61 6.87 16.25
N PRO A 157 6.31 5.73 16.35
CA PRO A 157 5.83 4.51 15.76
C PRO A 157 4.49 4.17 16.42
N ALA A 158 3.41 4.50 15.77
CA ALA A 158 2.11 3.95 16.13
C ALA A 158 2.32 2.44 16.20
N ARG A 159 2.32 1.89 17.40
CA ARG A 159 2.50 0.46 17.63
C ARG A 159 1.57 -0.24 16.68
N ARG A 160 2.12 -0.80 15.61
CA ARG A 160 1.54 -1.70 14.58
C ARG A 160 -0.01 -1.86 14.58
N ALA A 161 -0.71 -0.82 14.95
CA ALA A 161 -2.15 -0.77 14.80
C ALA A 161 -2.40 -0.51 13.32
N VAL A 162 -3.05 -1.46 12.67
CA VAL A 162 -3.52 -1.30 11.29
C VAL A 162 -4.33 -0.01 11.22
N THR A 163 -3.85 0.95 10.47
CA THR A 163 -4.53 2.24 10.36
C THR A 163 -5.79 2.11 9.51
N PRO A 164 -6.85 2.92 9.76
CA PRO A 164 -8.03 2.93 8.91
C PRO A 164 -7.72 3.19 7.43
N LEU A 165 -6.63 3.92 7.15
CA LEU A 165 -6.14 4.15 5.79
C LEU A 165 -5.60 2.87 5.16
N GLU A 166 -4.81 2.08 5.90
CA GLU A 166 -4.30 0.79 5.40
C GLU A 166 -5.43 -0.20 5.11
N VAL A 167 -6.44 -0.25 5.98
CA VAL A 167 -7.63 -1.09 5.73
C VAL A 167 -8.33 -0.69 4.44
N LYS A 168 -8.55 0.62 4.23
CA LYS A 168 -9.18 1.12 3.00
C LYS A 168 -8.33 0.87 1.76
N LEU A 169 -7.02 1.05 1.85
CA LEU A 169 -6.11 0.78 0.74
C LEU A 169 -6.10 -0.71 0.38
N THR A 170 -6.10 -1.58 1.38
CA THR A 170 -6.15 -3.03 1.14
C THR A 170 -7.49 -3.43 0.49
N ALA A 171 -8.61 -2.94 1.01
CA ALA A 171 -9.92 -3.20 0.43
C ALA A 171 -10.03 -2.68 -1.02
N TYR A 172 -9.54 -1.46 -1.27
CA TYR A 172 -9.50 -0.89 -2.62
C TYR A 172 -8.63 -1.73 -3.58
N GLN A 173 -7.47 -2.20 -3.11
CA GLN A 173 -6.61 -3.07 -3.92
C GLN A 173 -7.26 -4.42 -4.23
N GLU A 174 -7.98 -5.01 -3.28
CA GLU A 174 -8.74 -6.25 -3.51
C GLU A 174 -9.86 -6.05 -4.54
N ASP A 175 -10.58 -4.94 -4.46
CA ASP A 175 -11.64 -4.63 -5.42
C ASP A 175 -11.07 -4.37 -6.83
N MET A 176 -9.94 -3.69 -6.94
CA MET A 176 -9.23 -3.50 -8.20
C MET A 176 -8.80 -4.83 -8.81
N GLU A 177 -8.23 -5.72 -8.02
CA GLU A 177 -7.80 -7.06 -8.49
C GLU A 177 -8.96 -7.91 -8.97
N LYS A 178 -10.10 -7.86 -8.27
CA LYS A 178 -11.32 -8.55 -8.70
C LYS A 178 -11.86 -8.01 -10.03
N THR A 179 -11.73 -6.69 -10.23
CA THR A 179 -12.26 -6.02 -11.43
C THR A 179 -11.32 -6.16 -12.63
N GLU A 180 -10.01 -6.02 -12.42
CA GLU A 180 -8.99 -6.03 -13.49
C GLU A 180 -8.44 -7.42 -13.78
N GLY A 181 -8.64 -8.37 -12.86
CA GLY A 181 -8.14 -9.73 -13.01
C GLY A 181 -8.81 -10.44 -14.19
N LYS A 182 -7.99 -10.94 -15.11
CA LYS A 182 -8.40 -11.73 -16.28
C LYS A 182 -8.23 -13.21 -15.98
N ASP A 183 -9.21 -14.01 -16.40
CA ASP A 183 -9.12 -15.45 -16.26
C ASP A 183 -7.99 -15.99 -17.18
N ILE A 184 -7.33 -17.03 -16.73
CA ILE A 184 -6.32 -17.77 -17.51
C ILE A 184 -7.10 -18.86 -18.25
N ASP A 185 -7.33 -18.64 -19.56
CA ASP A 185 -7.93 -19.64 -20.46
C ASP A 185 -6.89 -20.65 -20.94
#